data_f08e7f4ef26826e7d38c996881790452
#
_entry.id   f08e7f4ef26826e7d38c996881790452
#
_cell.length_a   1.000
_cell.length_b   1.000
_cell.length_c   1.000
_cell.angle_alpha   90.00
_cell.angle_beta   90.00
_cell.angle_gamma   90.00
#
_symmetry.space_group_name_H-M   'P 1'
#
loop_
_entity.id
_entity.type
_entity.pdbx_description
1 polymer ?
#
loop_
_entity_poly.entity_id
_entity_poly.type
_entity_poly.pdbx_seq_one_letter_code
_entity_poly.pdbx_strand_id
1 'polypeptide(L)'
;LHLSIRRQRQMCIRDRRKGINMSKKVAVIMGSDSDFPVLVPAIKRLKGMGIETEVRVMSAHRTPAAAAAFSESARENGFGVIIAAAGKAAHLAGVLAAHTTLPVIGIPVKSSTLDGLDALLATVQMPSGIPVATVAIDGADNAAILAAQMLALSDDCLAQKLNGMKREMEEGVAKKNEALQEKVAQL
;
A
#
# COMPACT_ATOMS: atom_id res chain seq x y z
N LEU A 1 -20.83 21.22 0.87
CA LEU A 1 -19.71 20.25 1.00
C LEU A 1 -19.69 19.55 2.38
N HIS A 2 -19.83 20.29 3.49
CA HIS A 2 -19.76 19.70 4.86
C HIS A 2 -20.89 18.72 5.21
N LEU A 3 -22.07 18.86 4.66
CA LEU A 3 -23.23 17.99 4.94
C LEU A 3 -23.12 16.62 4.27
N SER A 4 -22.52 16.55 3.06
CA SER A 4 -22.29 15.30 2.36
C SER A 4 -21.24 14.44 3.05
N ILE A 5 -20.16 15.05 3.54
CA ILE A 5 -19.08 14.36 4.29
C ILE A 5 -19.59 13.80 5.62
N ARG A 6 -20.44 14.55 6.36
CA ARG A 6 -21.09 14.06 7.59
C ARG A 6 -22.02 12.87 7.33
N ARG A 7 -22.81 12.93 6.27
CA ARG A 7 -23.74 11.84 5.87
C ARG A 7 -22.98 10.58 5.47
N GLN A 8 -21.88 10.73 4.73
CA GLN A 8 -20.98 9.63 4.37
C GLN A 8 -20.32 8.99 5.60
N ARG A 9 -19.84 9.80 6.55
CA ARG A 9 -19.24 9.31 7.79
C ARG A 9 -20.24 8.54 8.66
N GLN A 10 -21.50 8.98 8.70
CA GLN A 10 -22.57 8.29 9.43
C GLN A 10 -23.00 6.98 8.76
N MET A 11 -23.02 6.91 7.41
CA MET A 11 -23.28 5.68 6.67
C MET A 11 -22.19 4.63 6.93
N CYS A 12 -20.92 5.00 6.83
CA CYS A 12 -19.80 4.11 7.13
C CYS A 12 -19.80 3.58 8.57
N ILE A 13 -20.24 4.39 9.55
CA ILE A 13 -20.37 3.96 10.95
C ILE A 13 -21.57 3.02 11.14
N ARG A 14 -22.67 3.24 10.43
CA ARG A 14 -23.89 2.43 10.49
C ARG A 14 -23.66 1.03 9.91
N ASP A 15 -22.91 0.93 8.83
CA ASP A 15 -22.62 -0.35 8.16
C ASP A 15 -21.65 -1.22 8.98
N ARG A 16 -20.67 -0.62 9.66
CA ARG A 16 -19.82 -1.32 10.64
C ARG A 16 -20.62 -1.90 11.82
N ARG A 17 -21.69 -1.24 12.27
CA ARG A 17 -22.54 -1.72 13.37
C ARG A 17 -23.46 -2.89 12.98
N LYS A 18 -23.65 -3.14 11.70
CA LYS A 18 -24.48 -4.25 11.19
C LYS A 18 -23.77 -5.60 11.04
N GLY A 19 -22.51 -5.71 11.53
CA GLY A 19 -21.76 -6.97 11.54
C GLY A 19 -21.36 -7.49 10.14
N ILE A 20 -21.48 -6.67 9.10
CA ILE A 20 -21.13 -7.01 7.73
C ILE A 20 -19.78 -6.36 7.43
N ASN A 21 -18.77 -7.21 7.32
CA ASN A 21 -17.40 -6.93 6.90
C ASN A 21 -16.49 -6.25 7.94
N MET A 22 -15.78 -7.07 8.73
CA MET A 22 -14.57 -6.59 9.40
C MET A 22 -13.60 -6.11 8.32
N SER A 23 -13.31 -4.80 8.29
CA SER A 23 -12.34 -4.24 7.35
C SER A 23 -11.01 -4.98 7.52
N LYS A 24 -10.53 -5.58 6.43
CA LYS A 24 -9.28 -6.33 6.43
C LYS A 24 -8.10 -5.40 6.75
N LYS A 25 -7.16 -5.90 7.55
CA LYS A 25 -5.91 -5.20 7.86
C LYS A 25 -4.92 -5.26 6.69
N VAL A 26 -3.99 -4.32 6.66
CA VAL A 26 -2.82 -4.36 5.77
C VAL A 26 -1.56 -4.58 6.61
N ALA A 27 -0.77 -5.59 6.25
CA ALA A 27 0.56 -5.77 6.79
C ALA A 27 1.56 -4.92 6.00
N VAL A 28 2.46 -4.24 6.70
CA VAL A 28 3.59 -3.50 6.11
C VAL A 28 4.88 -4.11 6.66
N ILE A 29 5.55 -4.89 5.83
CA ILE A 29 6.72 -5.67 6.21
C ILE A 29 7.97 -5.08 5.54
N MET A 30 9.04 -4.91 6.30
CA MET A 30 10.33 -4.43 5.79
C MET A 30 11.47 -5.39 6.12
N GLY A 31 12.44 -5.51 5.23
CA GLY A 31 13.61 -6.38 5.40
C GLY A 31 14.62 -5.89 6.43
N SER A 32 14.61 -4.58 6.69
CA SER A 32 15.44 -3.87 7.66
C SER A 32 14.69 -2.66 8.20
N ASP A 33 14.99 -2.27 9.42
CA ASP A 33 14.53 -1.02 10.04
C ASP A 33 15.01 0.24 9.30
N SER A 34 16.14 0.13 8.57
CA SER A 34 16.62 1.18 7.67
C SER A 34 15.63 1.57 6.56
N ASP A 35 14.70 0.68 6.21
CA ASP A 35 13.70 0.90 5.17
C ASP A 35 12.46 1.66 5.70
N PHE A 36 12.37 1.84 7.03
CA PHE A 36 11.23 2.50 7.67
C PHE A 36 10.93 3.91 7.12
N PRO A 37 11.93 4.81 6.88
CA PRO A 37 11.65 6.12 6.31
C PRO A 37 10.93 6.07 4.96
N VAL A 38 11.25 5.09 4.12
CA VAL A 38 10.60 4.86 2.81
C VAL A 38 9.13 4.47 3.00
N LEU A 39 8.82 3.72 4.07
CA LEU A 39 7.48 3.21 4.33
C LEU A 39 6.54 4.18 5.06
N VAL A 40 7.07 5.24 5.65
CA VAL A 40 6.26 6.25 6.37
C VAL A 40 5.10 6.80 5.52
N PRO A 41 5.26 7.14 4.22
CA PRO A 41 4.15 7.57 3.37
C PRO A 41 3.04 6.54 3.27
N ALA A 42 3.38 5.25 3.09
CA ALA A 42 2.39 4.17 3.01
C ALA A 42 1.59 4.05 4.31
N ILE A 43 2.26 4.06 5.46
CA ILE A 43 1.63 3.95 6.77
C ILE A 43 0.68 5.13 7.02
N LYS A 44 1.10 6.35 6.68
CA LYS A 44 0.28 7.55 6.80
C LYS A 44 -0.95 7.48 5.89
N ARG A 45 -0.77 7.03 4.65
CA ARG A 45 -1.85 6.87 3.67
C ARG A 45 -2.90 5.87 4.15
N LEU A 46 -2.50 4.68 4.55
CA LEU A 46 -3.39 3.64 5.06
C LEU A 46 -4.18 4.13 6.28
N LYS A 47 -3.50 4.76 7.25
CA LYS A 47 -4.14 5.35 8.43
C LYS A 47 -5.13 6.46 8.06
N GLY A 48 -4.79 7.34 7.12
CA GLY A 48 -5.68 8.39 6.61
C GLY A 48 -6.94 7.84 5.94
N MET A 49 -6.85 6.68 5.30
CA MET A 49 -7.98 5.95 4.74
C MET A 49 -8.76 5.14 5.79
N GLY A 50 -8.28 5.08 7.05
CA GLY A 50 -8.92 4.33 8.14
C GLY A 50 -8.70 2.82 8.03
N ILE A 51 -7.64 2.39 7.36
CA ILE A 51 -7.22 0.99 7.24
C ILE A 51 -6.32 0.65 8.42
N GLU A 52 -6.68 -0.39 9.17
CA GLU A 52 -5.82 -0.92 10.23
C GLU A 52 -4.52 -1.47 9.63
N THR A 53 -3.40 -1.08 10.21
CA THR A 53 -2.07 -1.38 9.65
C THR A 53 -1.17 -1.96 10.73
N GLU A 54 -0.56 -3.10 10.43
CA GLU A 54 0.45 -3.71 11.28
C GLU A 54 1.80 -3.64 10.58
N VAL A 55 2.81 -3.09 11.28
CA VAL A 55 4.15 -2.84 10.74
C VAL A 55 5.16 -3.75 11.43
N ARG A 56 5.96 -4.49 10.65
CA ARG A 56 6.97 -5.41 11.18
C ARG A 56 8.27 -5.37 10.38
N VAL A 57 9.38 -5.66 11.06
CA VAL A 57 10.66 -5.98 10.44
C VAL A 57 10.79 -7.51 10.37
N MET A 58 10.97 -8.05 9.17
CA MET A 58 11.24 -9.47 8.92
C MET A 58 12.17 -9.61 7.72
N SER A 59 13.22 -10.39 7.87
CA SER A 59 14.15 -10.62 6.77
C SER A 59 13.94 -12.00 6.15
N ALA A 60 13.74 -12.05 4.84
CA ALA A 60 13.67 -13.30 4.09
C ALA A 60 14.94 -14.16 4.26
N HIS A 61 16.09 -13.52 4.43
CA HIS A 61 17.39 -14.20 4.54
C HIS A 61 17.79 -14.51 5.98
N ARG A 62 17.51 -13.61 6.93
CA ARG A 62 17.97 -13.72 8.33
C ARG A 62 16.91 -14.35 9.25
N THR A 63 15.63 -14.24 8.93
CA THR A 63 14.50 -14.79 9.69
C THR A 63 13.48 -15.47 8.77
N PRO A 64 13.89 -16.42 7.91
CA PRO A 64 13.01 -17.03 6.91
C PRO A 64 11.80 -17.73 7.54
N ALA A 65 12.00 -18.45 8.65
CA ALA A 65 10.91 -19.13 9.34
C ALA A 65 9.84 -18.17 9.87
N ALA A 66 10.24 -17.00 10.39
CA ALA A 66 9.30 -15.98 10.87
C ALA A 66 8.50 -15.36 9.71
N ALA A 67 9.15 -15.13 8.56
CA ALA A 67 8.49 -14.61 7.37
C ALA A 67 7.46 -15.61 6.81
N ALA A 68 7.81 -16.90 6.74
CA ALA A 68 6.92 -17.96 6.31
C ALA A 68 5.71 -18.10 7.25
N ALA A 69 5.93 -18.26 8.55
CA ALA A 69 4.87 -18.41 9.54
C ALA A 69 3.91 -17.22 9.58
N PHE A 70 4.43 -15.99 9.43
CA PHE A 70 3.59 -14.79 9.31
C PHE A 70 2.68 -14.86 8.09
N SER A 71 3.23 -15.20 6.92
CA SER A 71 2.46 -15.25 5.66
C SER A 71 1.39 -16.34 5.67
N GLU A 72 1.71 -17.51 6.19
CA GLU A 72 0.79 -18.65 6.32
C GLU A 72 -0.42 -18.30 7.19
N SER A 73 -0.19 -17.63 8.31
CA SER A 73 -1.25 -17.26 9.26
C SER A 73 -1.93 -15.91 8.94
N ALA A 74 -1.42 -15.13 7.99
CA ALA A 74 -1.88 -13.76 7.75
C ALA A 74 -3.38 -13.66 7.44
N ARG A 75 -3.93 -14.57 6.62
CA ARG A 75 -5.36 -14.58 6.29
C ARG A 75 -6.24 -14.80 7.51
N GLU A 76 -5.89 -15.75 8.37
CA GLU A 76 -6.61 -16.09 9.60
C GLU A 76 -6.53 -14.95 10.61
N ASN A 77 -5.40 -14.24 10.64
CA ASN A 77 -5.19 -13.05 11.46
C ASN A 77 -5.87 -11.78 10.94
N GLY A 78 -6.73 -11.89 9.88
CA GLY A 78 -7.56 -10.80 9.39
C GLY A 78 -6.87 -9.86 8.41
N PHE A 79 -5.68 -10.19 7.92
CA PHE A 79 -5.06 -9.42 6.83
C PHE A 79 -5.76 -9.67 5.49
N GLY A 80 -5.80 -8.63 4.65
CA GLY A 80 -6.32 -8.70 3.29
C GLY A 80 -5.24 -8.48 2.22
N VAL A 81 -4.17 -7.74 2.58
CA VAL A 81 -3.04 -7.43 1.69
C VAL A 81 -1.75 -7.37 2.52
N ILE A 82 -0.65 -7.79 1.93
CA ILE A 82 0.70 -7.65 2.48
C ILE A 82 1.49 -6.70 1.59
N ILE A 83 2.04 -5.63 2.15
CA ILE A 83 3.03 -4.75 1.51
C ILE A 83 4.40 -5.17 2.03
N ALA A 84 5.35 -5.42 1.14
CA ALA A 84 6.70 -5.84 1.48
C ALA A 84 7.75 -4.95 0.82
N ALA A 85 8.65 -4.38 1.62
CA ALA A 85 9.73 -3.52 1.15
C ALA A 85 11.10 -4.15 1.39
N ALA A 86 11.94 -4.14 0.38
CA ALA A 86 13.32 -4.61 0.48
C ALA A 86 14.21 -3.95 -0.59
N GLY A 87 15.48 -3.74 -0.23
CA GLY A 87 16.52 -3.26 -1.15
C GLY A 87 17.51 -4.35 -1.52
N LYS A 88 18.40 -4.06 -2.47
CA LYS A 88 19.45 -4.99 -2.95
C LYS A 88 18.84 -6.31 -3.43
N ALA A 89 19.23 -7.45 -2.83
CA ALA A 89 18.61 -8.76 -3.04
C ALA A 89 17.20 -8.80 -2.44
N ALA A 90 16.25 -8.14 -3.09
CA ALA A 90 14.91 -7.85 -2.59
C ALA A 90 13.96 -9.05 -2.71
N HIS A 91 14.30 -10.15 -2.06
CA HIS A 91 13.55 -11.41 -2.13
C HIS A 91 12.33 -11.46 -1.19
N LEU A 92 12.18 -10.50 -0.26
CA LEU A 92 11.17 -10.55 0.81
C LEU A 92 9.74 -10.70 0.25
N ALA A 93 9.35 -9.88 -0.73
CA ALA A 93 8.01 -9.92 -1.30
C ALA A 93 7.71 -11.28 -1.95
N GLY A 94 8.65 -11.84 -2.70
CA GLY A 94 8.53 -13.15 -3.31
C GLY A 94 8.42 -14.28 -2.30
N VAL A 95 9.22 -14.24 -1.23
CA VAL A 95 9.15 -15.22 -0.13
C VAL A 95 7.79 -15.16 0.57
N LEU A 96 7.31 -13.97 0.92
CA LEU A 96 5.99 -13.81 1.53
C LEU A 96 4.88 -14.31 0.58
N ALA A 97 4.95 -13.99 -0.71
CA ALA A 97 3.97 -14.43 -1.71
C ALA A 97 3.93 -15.95 -1.88
N ALA A 98 5.05 -16.64 -1.71
CA ALA A 98 5.14 -18.10 -1.81
C ALA A 98 4.40 -18.81 -0.65
N HIS A 99 4.21 -18.14 0.50
CA HIS A 99 3.61 -18.69 1.71
C HIS A 99 2.18 -18.21 1.98
N THR A 100 1.55 -17.48 1.05
CA THR A 100 0.16 -16.99 1.23
C THR A 100 -0.61 -16.96 -0.08
N THR A 101 -1.94 -16.96 0.03
CA THR A 101 -2.84 -16.64 -1.09
C THR A 101 -3.37 -15.21 -1.03
N LEU A 102 -2.89 -14.38 -0.10
CA LEU A 102 -3.21 -12.96 -0.07
C LEU A 102 -2.43 -12.22 -1.17
N PRO A 103 -2.97 -11.13 -1.72
CA PRO A 103 -2.19 -10.23 -2.57
C PRO A 103 -0.95 -9.71 -1.84
N VAL A 104 0.21 -9.79 -2.51
CA VAL A 104 1.47 -9.22 -2.02
C VAL A 104 1.90 -8.09 -2.95
N ILE A 105 2.18 -6.92 -2.37
CA ILE A 105 2.68 -5.75 -3.08
C ILE A 105 4.14 -5.55 -2.69
N GLY A 106 5.02 -5.57 -3.69
CA GLY A 106 6.46 -5.37 -3.50
C GLY A 106 6.86 -3.91 -3.73
N ILE A 107 7.61 -3.35 -2.79
CA ILE A 107 8.25 -2.04 -2.91
C ILE A 107 9.75 -2.28 -3.03
N PRO A 108 10.34 -2.11 -4.22
CA PRO A 108 11.79 -2.06 -4.37
C PRO A 108 12.33 -0.84 -3.62
N VAL A 109 13.31 -1.03 -2.73
CA VAL A 109 13.91 0.09 -2.00
C VAL A 109 15.23 0.47 -2.65
N LYS A 110 15.40 1.77 -2.89
CA LYS A 110 16.63 2.35 -3.44
C LYS A 110 17.81 2.02 -2.52
N SER A 111 18.90 1.57 -3.11
CA SER A 111 20.16 1.32 -2.43
C SER A 111 21.31 2.07 -3.11
N SER A 112 22.48 2.10 -2.48
CA SER A 112 23.70 2.68 -3.07
C SER A 112 24.19 1.95 -4.32
N THR A 113 23.69 0.74 -4.59
CA THR A 113 24.05 -0.07 -5.76
C THR A 113 22.91 0.03 -6.77
N LEU A 114 23.21 0.39 -8.02
CA LEU A 114 22.28 0.47 -9.15
C LEU A 114 21.00 1.30 -8.89
N ASP A 115 21.02 2.19 -7.91
CA ASP A 115 19.89 3.08 -7.56
C ASP A 115 18.54 2.37 -7.35
N GLY A 116 18.57 1.09 -6.97
CA GLY A 116 17.40 0.27 -6.72
C GLY A 116 16.92 -0.55 -7.93
N LEU A 117 17.60 -0.50 -9.08
CA LEU A 117 17.28 -1.34 -10.24
C LEU A 117 17.46 -2.83 -9.92
N ASP A 118 18.48 -3.18 -9.14
CA ASP A 118 18.68 -4.52 -8.57
C ASP A 118 17.47 -5.00 -7.76
N ALA A 119 16.98 -4.15 -6.88
CA ALA A 119 15.80 -4.45 -6.07
C ALA A 119 14.53 -4.57 -6.91
N LEU A 120 14.35 -3.68 -7.90
CA LEU A 120 13.22 -3.74 -8.84
C LEU A 120 13.21 -5.06 -9.61
N LEU A 121 14.31 -5.44 -10.21
CA LEU A 121 14.40 -6.68 -10.98
C LEU A 121 14.23 -7.93 -10.11
N ALA A 122 14.78 -7.92 -8.89
CA ALA A 122 14.60 -9.02 -7.93
C ALA A 122 13.13 -9.16 -7.45
N THR A 123 12.37 -8.06 -7.42
CA THR A 123 10.98 -8.07 -6.96
C THR A 123 9.98 -8.38 -8.07
N VAL A 124 10.22 -7.88 -9.30
CA VAL A 124 9.24 -7.99 -10.40
C VAL A 124 9.36 -9.30 -11.18
N GLN A 125 10.55 -9.91 -11.27
CA GLN A 125 10.82 -11.12 -12.06
C GLN A 125 10.41 -12.39 -11.30
N MET A 126 9.12 -12.50 -11.00
CA MET A 126 8.57 -13.65 -10.27
C MET A 126 8.25 -14.83 -11.20
N PRO A 127 8.44 -16.07 -10.71
CA PRO A 127 8.05 -17.26 -11.47
C PRO A 127 6.54 -17.37 -11.62
N SER A 128 6.10 -18.10 -12.63
CA SER A 128 4.67 -18.42 -12.83
C SER A 128 4.09 -19.08 -11.59
N GLY A 129 2.92 -18.62 -11.16
CA GLY A 129 2.20 -19.13 -9.99
C GLY A 129 2.43 -18.35 -8.69
N ILE A 130 3.48 -17.52 -8.62
CA ILE A 130 3.79 -16.70 -7.42
C ILE A 130 3.85 -15.21 -7.80
N PRO A 131 2.71 -14.55 -7.99
CA PRO A 131 2.69 -13.15 -8.41
C PRO A 131 3.04 -12.19 -7.26
N VAL A 132 3.77 -11.12 -7.59
CA VAL A 132 3.98 -9.95 -6.74
C VAL A 132 3.60 -8.69 -7.52
N ALA A 133 2.67 -7.89 -6.99
CA ALA A 133 2.29 -6.61 -7.58
C ALA A 133 3.37 -5.56 -7.25
N THR A 134 4.31 -5.35 -8.16
CA THR A 134 5.47 -4.48 -7.92
C THR A 134 5.14 -3.03 -8.27
N VAL A 135 5.38 -2.10 -7.33
CA VAL A 135 5.27 -0.65 -7.56
C VAL A 135 6.63 -0.04 -7.91
N ALA A 136 6.67 1.26 -8.17
CA ALA A 136 7.92 1.96 -8.46
C ALA A 136 8.93 1.86 -7.29
N ILE A 137 10.22 2.06 -7.59
CA ILE A 137 11.27 2.19 -6.56
C ILE A 137 10.85 3.28 -5.57
N ASP A 138 10.93 2.97 -4.29
CA ASP A 138 10.48 3.81 -3.16
C ASP A 138 8.99 4.24 -3.23
N GLY A 139 8.18 3.56 -4.06
CA GLY A 139 6.79 3.91 -4.35
C GLY A 139 5.79 3.55 -3.25
N ALA A 140 6.11 3.81 -1.99
CA ALA A 140 5.34 3.38 -0.83
C ALA A 140 3.91 3.94 -0.79
N ASP A 141 3.69 5.22 -1.18
CA ASP A 141 2.35 5.80 -1.24
C ASP A 141 1.45 5.06 -2.24
N ASN A 142 1.98 4.75 -3.42
CA ASN A 142 1.27 3.96 -4.44
C ASN A 142 1.01 2.51 -3.99
N ALA A 143 1.90 1.90 -3.22
CA ALA A 143 1.65 0.59 -2.64
C ALA A 143 0.46 0.61 -1.67
N ALA A 144 0.36 1.65 -0.85
CA ALA A 144 -0.79 1.85 0.05
C ALA A 144 -2.10 2.08 -0.70
N ILE A 145 -2.06 2.89 -1.77
CA ILE A 145 -3.23 3.13 -2.63
C ILE A 145 -3.67 1.84 -3.32
N LEU A 146 -2.73 1.06 -3.87
CA LEU A 146 -3.02 -0.23 -4.50
C LEU A 146 -3.62 -1.23 -3.49
N ALA A 147 -3.08 -1.30 -2.27
CA ALA A 147 -3.67 -2.11 -1.20
C ALA A 147 -5.10 -1.67 -0.87
N ALA A 148 -5.33 -0.36 -0.77
CA ALA A 148 -6.67 0.19 -0.56
C ALA A 148 -7.63 -0.14 -1.72
N GLN A 149 -7.16 -0.10 -2.98
CA GLN A 149 -7.94 -0.49 -4.15
C GLN A 149 -8.35 -1.96 -4.10
N MET A 150 -7.42 -2.86 -3.73
CA MET A 150 -7.72 -4.29 -3.57
C MET A 150 -8.79 -4.54 -2.50
N LEU A 151 -8.70 -3.84 -1.36
CA LEU A 151 -9.69 -3.94 -0.28
C LEU A 151 -11.04 -3.32 -0.67
N ALA A 152 -11.02 -2.26 -1.46
CA ALA A 152 -12.21 -1.55 -1.93
C ALA A 152 -13.11 -2.36 -2.87
N LEU A 153 -12.62 -3.49 -3.42
CA LEU A 153 -13.44 -4.42 -4.20
C LEU A 153 -14.60 -5.00 -3.38
N SER A 154 -14.50 -4.99 -2.05
CA SER A 154 -15.52 -5.47 -1.12
C SER A 154 -15.86 -4.43 -0.02
N ASP A 155 -15.42 -3.19 -0.14
CA ASP A 155 -15.67 -2.10 0.81
C ASP A 155 -16.03 -0.80 0.06
N ASP A 156 -17.34 -0.57 -0.10
CA ASP A 156 -17.89 0.61 -0.79
C ASP A 156 -17.46 1.93 -0.14
N CYS A 157 -17.28 1.93 1.19
CA CYS A 157 -16.83 3.11 1.92
C CYS A 157 -15.40 3.48 1.54
N LEU A 158 -14.53 2.48 1.39
CA LEU A 158 -13.16 2.67 0.93
C LEU A 158 -13.11 3.08 -0.55
N ALA A 159 -13.97 2.49 -1.40
CA ALA A 159 -14.11 2.88 -2.79
C ALA A 159 -14.49 4.35 -2.95
N GLN A 160 -15.42 4.86 -2.12
CA GLN A 160 -15.79 6.28 -2.12
C GLN A 160 -14.63 7.20 -1.70
N LYS A 161 -13.81 6.79 -0.73
CA LYS A 161 -12.61 7.55 -0.33
C LYS A 161 -11.59 7.64 -1.47
N LEU A 162 -11.37 6.54 -2.20
CA LEU A 162 -10.48 6.50 -3.37
C LEU A 162 -11.00 7.42 -4.49
N ASN A 163 -12.30 7.43 -4.75
CA ASN A 163 -12.92 8.36 -5.71
C ASN A 163 -12.77 9.83 -5.27
N GLY A 164 -12.90 10.11 -3.96
CA GLY A 164 -12.66 11.43 -3.39
C GLY A 164 -11.22 11.89 -3.61
N MET A 165 -10.26 11.02 -3.32
CA MET A 165 -8.84 11.29 -3.54
C MET A 165 -8.53 11.64 -5.01
N LYS A 166 -9.11 10.90 -5.98
CA LYS A 166 -8.91 11.20 -7.40
C LYS A 166 -9.44 12.59 -7.78
N ARG A 167 -10.62 12.96 -7.30
CA ARG A 167 -11.18 14.30 -7.52
C ARG A 167 -10.31 15.41 -6.93
N GLU A 168 -9.79 15.22 -5.73
CA GLU A 168 -8.84 16.17 -5.12
C GLU A 168 -7.57 16.34 -5.95
N MET A 169 -7.08 15.26 -6.56
CA MET A 169 -5.93 15.32 -7.47
C MET A 169 -6.25 16.12 -8.75
N GLU A 170 -7.42 15.89 -9.35
CA GLU A 170 -7.90 16.62 -10.54
C GLU A 170 -8.04 18.12 -10.25
N GLU A 171 -8.70 18.47 -9.14
CA GLU A 171 -8.83 19.86 -8.69
C GLU A 171 -7.46 20.51 -8.42
N GLY A 172 -6.52 19.73 -7.84
CA GLY A 172 -5.17 20.20 -7.60
C GLY A 172 -4.39 20.53 -8.87
N VAL A 173 -4.57 19.74 -9.94
CA VAL A 173 -3.97 20.00 -11.25
C VAL A 173 -4.62 21.21 -11.91
N ALA A 174 -5.95 21.34 -11.86
CA ALA A 174 -6.67 22.48 -12.41
C ALA A 174 -6.19 23.82 -11.80
N LYS A 175 -6.09 23.88 -10.46
CA LYS A 175 -5.55 25.06 -9.76
C LYS A 175 -4.12 25.43 -10.17
N LYS A 176 -3.26 24.41 -10.36
CA LYS A 176 -1.89 24.65 -10.84
C LYS A 176 -1.85 25.18 -12.24
N ASN A 177 -2.74 24.69 -13.11
CA ASN A 177 -2.86 25.19 -14.49
C ASN A 177 -3.35 26.64 -14.52
N GLU A 178 -4.36 27.01 -13.74
CA GLU A 178 -4.85 28.38 -13.61
C GLU A 178 -3.72 29.33 -13.18
N ALA A 179 -3.00 28.96 -12.11
CA ALA A 179 -1.87 29.75 -11.63
C ALA A 179 -0.72 29.87 -12.65
N LEU A 180 -0.53 28.85 -13.51
CA LEU A 180 0.43 28.91 -14.59
C LEU A 180 -0.01 29.87 -15.68
N GLN A 181 -1.30 29.83 -16.10
CA GLN A 181 -1.84 30.75 -17.12
C GLN A 181 -1.75 32.22 -16.69
N GLU A 182 -2.00 32.52 -15.41
CA GLU A 182 -1.79 33.87 -14.88
C GLU A 182 -0.35 34.34 -15.02
N LYS A 183 0.63 33.46 -14.79
CA LYS A 183 2.06 33.78 -14.96
C LYS A 183 2.41 34.00 -16.44
N VAL A 184 1.88 33.14 -17.33
CA VAL A 184 2.11 33.27 -18.78
C VAL A 184 1.53 34.57 -19.33
N ALA A 185 0.37 35.00 -18.84
CA ALA A 185 -0.27 36.26 -19.25
C ALA A 185 0.52 37.53 -18.83
N GLN A 186 1.50 37.38 -17.93
CA GLN A 186 2.38 38.49 -17.47
C GLN A 186 3.71 38.56 -18.22
N LEU A 187 3.99 37.63 -19.14
CA LEU A 187 5.18 37.62 -20.01
C LEU A 187 4.98 38.47 -21.27
#